data_267062fe6996f05da31277a5f4c324d0
#
_entry.id   267062fe6996f05da31277a5f4c324d0
#
_cell.length_a   1.000
_cell.length_b   1.000
_cell.length_c   1.000
_cell.angle_alpha   90.00
_cell.angle_beta   90.00
_cell.angle_gamma   90.00
#
_symmetry.space_group_name_H-M   'P 1'
#
loop_
_entity.id
_entity.type
_entity.pdbx_description
1 polymer ?
#
loop_
_entity_poly.entity_id
_entity_poly.type
_entity_poly.pdbx_seq_one_letter_code
_entity_poly.pdbx_strand_id
1 'polypeptide(L)'
;MKIWKIAGVLSFCMLAGCGNLSAEEEQQLKDGLQDASQQLGSAMEQAGEAWDKAQAEIEAEMAKINWAEKIFLEEDSDGKPVRVVKSDGTTVEDMDAFLEVIQVSDWTKVDALPADVTESGTFALRQNATIKLGETVSNTDYKIAQMTVYKEGYVTLEILDGMTKYLDILIPKENFVAVYQVPEDVAAYLQDCAA
;
A
#
# COMPACT_ATOMS: atom_id res chain seq x y z
N MET A 1 6.10 11.31 30.64
CA MET A 1 7.10 11.93 31.53
C MET A 1 8.26 10.98 31.88
N LYS A 2 8.72 10.10 30.91
CA LYS A 2 9.82 9.13 31.16
C LYS A 2 11.03 9.33 30.23
N ILE A 3 10.93 10.17 29.20
CA ILE A 3 12.00 10.39 28.18
C ILE A 3 13.20 11.17 28.75
N TRP A 4 13.02 11.93 29.80
CA TRP A 4 14.09 12.74 30.40
C TRP A 4 15.16 11.94 31.16
N LYS A 5 14.84 10.69 31.56
CA LYS A 5 15.81 9.86 32.28
C LYS A 5 16.86 9.22 31.33
N ILE A 6 16.50 8.99 30.07
CA ILE A 6 17.40 8.39 29.07
C ILE A 6 18.46 9.40 28.59
N ALA A 7 18.10 10.68 28.50
CA ALA A 7 19.04 11.75 28.14
C ALA A 7 20.15 11.96 29.18
N GLY A 8 19.86 11.66 30.46
CA GLY A 8 20.84 11.80 31.54
C GLY A 8 21.98 10.77 31.51
N VAL A 9 21.69 9.54 31.07
CA VAL A 9 22.70 8.45 31.04
C VAL A 9 23.66 8.63 29.86
N LEU A 10 23.21 9.11 28.73
CA LEU A 10 24.06 9.38 27.56
C LEU A 10 25.01 10.57 27.76
N SER A 11 24.60 11.58 28.55
CA SER A 11 25.51 12.70 28.90
C SER A 11 26.64 12.31 29.83
N PHE A 12 26.46 11.29 30.68
CA PHE A 12 27.47 10.88 31.65
C PHE A 12 28.62 10.10 30.98
N CYS A 13 28.36 9.36 29.90
CA CYS A 13 29.37 8.60 29.17
C CYS A 13 30.40 9.47 28.42
N MET A 14 30.06 10.72 28.09
CA MET A 14 31.00 11.63 27.40
C MET A 14 31.92 12.40 28.33
N LEU A 15 31.64 12.41 29.63
CA LEU A 15 32.47 13.15 30.62
C LEU A 15 33.44 12.26 31.39
N ALA A 16 33.34 10.94 31.28
CA ALA A 16 34.31 10.00 31.86
C ALA A 16 35.51 9.84 30.93
N GLY A 17 36.28 10.91 30.75
CA GLY A 17 37.65 10.84 30.21
C GLY A 17 38.54 10.05 31.13
N CYS A 18 39.13 8.97 30.63
CA CYS A 18 40.34 8.26 31.09
C CYS A 18 40.74 8.44 32.56
N GLY A 19 39.87 8.08 33.48
CA GLY A 19 40.19 7.91 34.90
C GLY A 19 39.80 6.50 35.32
N ASN A 20 40.66 5.84 36.12
CA ASN A 20 40.36 4.53 36.70
C ASN A 20 39.03 4.63 37.50
N LEU A 21 37.95 4.08 36.94
CA LEU A 21 36.67 3.91 37.64
C LEU A 21 36.92 2.95 38.83
N SER A 22 36.31 3.24 39.97
CA SER A 22 36.28 2.30 41.08
C SER A 22 35.41 1.08 40.69
N ALA A 23 35.62 -0.06 41.31
CA ALA A 23 34.85 -1.27 41.03
C ALA A 23 33.34 -1.08 41.25
N GLU A 24 32.94 -0.20 42.16
CA GLU A 24 31.57 0.17 42.43
C GLU A 24 30.93 1.01 41.28
N GLU A 25 31.72 1.96 40.75
CA GLU A 25 31.25 2.79 39.61
C GLU A 25 31.16 1.98 38.33
N GLU A 26 32.06 1.04 38.10
CA GLU A 26 32.01 0.10 36.97
C GLU A 26 30.80 -0.81 37.05
N GLN A 27 30.43 -1.29 38.24
CA GLN A 27 29.25 -2.12 38.44
C GLN A 27 27.96 -1.32 38.23
N GLN A 28 27.87 -0.11 38.76
CA GLN A 28 26.72 0.76 38.55
C GLN A 28 26.53 1.13 37.08
N LEU A 29 27.60 1.30 36.31
CA LEU A 29 27.56 1.56 34.88
C LEU A 29 27.03 0.35 34.13
N LYS A 30 27.51 -0.86 34.46
CA LYS A 30 27.05 -2.13 33.87
C LYS A 30 25.55 -2.35 34.14
N ASP A 31 25.13 -2.18 35.39
CA ASP A 31 23.73 -2.35 35.79
C ASP A 31 22.84 -1.32 35.08
N GLY A 32 23.27 -0.07 34.95
CA GLY A 32 22.56 0.98 34.24
C GLY A 32 22.47 0.73 32.73
N LEU A 33 23.52 0.20 32.12
CA LEU A 33 23.51 -0.19 30.70
C LEU A 33 22.60 -1.39 30.44
N GLN A 34 22.62 -2.37 31.35
CA GLN A 34 21.74 -3.54 31.24
C GLN A 34 20.27 -3.17 31.39
N ASP A 35 19.92 -2.30 32.34
CA ASP A 35 18.55 -1.79 32.52
C ASP A 35 18.11 -0.96 31.33
N ALA A 36 18.95 -0.07 30.81
CA ALA A 36 18.67 0.70 29.61
C ALA A 36 18.46 -0.19 28.36
N SER A 37 19.28 -1.26 28.23
CA SER A 37 19.13 -2.23 27.14
C SER A 37 17.81 -3.01 27.23
N GLN A 38 17.41 -3.43 28.43
CA GLN A 38 16.13 -4.11 28.65
C GLN A 38 14.95 -3.17 28.39
N GLN A 39 15.01 -1.91 28.83
CA GLN A 39 13.97 -0.92 28.56
C GLN A 39 13.86 -0.62 27.06
N LEU A 40 14.98 -0.54 26.36
CA LEU A 40 14.98 -0.33 24.90
C LEU A 40 14.38 -1.55 24.18
N GLY A 41 14.77 -2.78 24.59
CA GLY A 41 14.21 -4.01 24.04
C GLY A 41 12.69 -4.08 24.20
N SER A 42 12.19 -3.82 25.41
CA SER A 42 10.74 -3.81 25.67
C SER A 42 10.00 -2.68 24.92
N ALA A 43 10.62 -1.52 24.74
CA ALA A 43 10.03 -0.44 23.95
C ALA A 43 9.97 -0.78 22.45
N MET A 44 10.99 -1.46 21.93
CA MET A 44 11.00 -1.93 20.54
C MET A 44 9.94 -3.03 20.29
N GLU A 45 9.79 -3.97 21.24
CA GLU A 45 8.77 -5.01 21.17
C GLU A 45 7.35 -4.40 21.18
N GLN A 46 7.07 -3.47 22.10
CA GLN A 46 5.78 -2.76 22.15
C GLN A 46 5.53 -1.93 20.88
N ALA A 47 6.57 -1.33 20.30
CA ALA A 47 6.45 -0.62 19.04
C ALA A 47 6.15 -1.58 17.87
N GLY A 48 6.78 -2.77 17.86
CA GLY A 48 6.49 -3.83 16.90
C GLY A 48 5.04 -4.30 16.97
N GLU A 49 4.56 -4.67 18.17
CA GLU A 49 3.17 -5.08 18.38
C GLU A 49 2.15 -3.99 17.98
N ALA A 50 2.45 -2.72 18.29
CA ALA A 50 1.59 -1.60 17.89
C ALA A 50 1.57 -1.40 16.37
N TRP A 51 2.72 -1.63 15.70
CA TRP A 51 2.82 -1.58 14.24
C TRP A 51 2.03 -2.71 13.59
N ASP A 52 2.22 -3.96 14.04
CA ASP A 52 1.51 -5.13 13.51
C ASP A 52 -0.02 -4.97 13.66
N LYS A 53 -0.46 -4.44 14.81
CA LYS A 53 -1.88 -4.13 15.03
C LYS A 53 -2.39 -3.05 14.08
N ALA A 54 -1.64 -1.97 13.91
CA ALA A 54 -2.02 -0.89 12.99
C ALA A 54 -2.09 -1.39 11.53
N GLN A 55 -1.14 -2.22 11.13
CA GLN A 55 -1.14 -2.85 9.82
C GLN A 55 -2.37 -3.74 9.60
N ALA A 56 -2.71 -4.59 10.56
CA ALA A 56 -3.90 -5.44 10.48
C ALA A 56 -5.21 -4.63 10.43
N GLU A 57 -5.29 -3.52 11.15
CA GLU A 57 -6.44 -2.60 11.10
C GLU A 57 -6.56 -1.95 9.71
N ILE A 58 -5.45 -1.50 9.12
CA ILE A 58 -5.41 -0.93 7.76
C ILE A 58 -5.84 -1.98 6.73
N GLU A 59 -5.30 -3.19 6.79
CA GLU A 59 -5.66 -4.27 5.89
C GLU A 59 -7.17 -4.61 5.99
N ALA A 60 -7.71 -4.63 7.20
CA ALA A 60 -9.13 -4.87 7.43
C ALA A 60 -10.02 -3.75 6.84
N GLU A 61 -9.61 -2.48 6.93
CA GLU A 61 -10.32 -1.38 6.30
C GLU A 61 -10.21 -1.43 4.77
N MET A 62 -9.03 -1.71 4.24
CA MET A 62 -8.82 -1.87 2.80
C MET A 62 -9.63 -3.03 2.22
N ALA A 63 -9.80 -4.12 2.99
CA ALA A 63 -10.62 -5.25 2.59
C ALA A 63 -12.12 -4.90 2.43
N LYS A 64 -12.61 -3.84 3.09
CA LYS A 64 -14.01 -3.38 2.96
C LYS A 64 -14.26 -2.56 1.70
N ILE A 65 -13.23 -2.00 1.10
CA ILE A 65 -13.36 -1.14 -0.07
C ILE A 65 -13.68 -1.99 -1.31
N ASN A 66 -14.66 -1.56 -2.09
CA ASN A 66 -14.86 -2.07 -3.45
C ASN A 66 -13.88 -1.35 -4.39
N TRP A 67 -12.69 -1.92 -4.55
CA TRP A 67 -11.63 -1.33 -5.36
C TRP A 67 -11.97 -1.23 -6.84
N ALA A 68 -12.79 -2.14 -7.35
CA ALA A 68 -13.24 -2.06 -8.74
C ALA A 68 -14.08 -0.80 -8.97
N GLU A 69 -15.12 -0.58 -8.16
CA GLU A 69 -15.92 0.64 -8.25
C GLU A 69 -15.08 1.90 -8.02
N LYS A 70 -14.23 1.87 -6.99
CA LYS A 70 -13.38 3.01 -6.65
C LYS A 70 -12.43 3.41 -7.78
N ILE A 71 -11.85 2.46 -8.49
CA ILE A 71 -10.89 2.72 -9.58
C ILE A 71 -11.61 3.14 -10.85
N PHE A 72 -12.70 2.45 -11.21
CA PHE A 72 -13.33 2.62 -12.51
C PHE A 72 -14.42 3.70 -12.53
N LEU A 73 -15.07 3.98 -11.39
CA LEU A 73 -16.21 4.91 -11.33
C LEU A 73 -15.83 6.27 -10.71
N GLU A 74 -14.68 6.40 -10.03
CA GLU A 74 -14.21 7.69 -9.54
C GLU A 74 -13.40 8.41 -10.63
N GLU A 75 -13.63 9.72 -10.74
CA GLU A 75 -12.91 10.59 -11.66
C GLU A 75 -11.56 11.03 -11.07
N ASP A 76 -10.62 11.34 -11.95
CA ASP A 76 -9.34 11.93 -11.57
C ASP A 76 -9.47 13.42 -11.18
N SER A 77 -8.35 14.08 -10.87
CA SER A 77 -8.33 15.50 -10.51
C SER A 77 -8.82 16.44 -11.62
N ASP A 78 -8.89 15.97 -12.85
CA ASP A 78 -9.34 16.69 -14.02
C ASP A 78 -10.79 16.35 -14.42
N GLY A 79 -11.48 15.55 -13.60
CA GLY A 79 -12.84 15.10 -13.85
C GLY A 79 -12.93 14.07 -14.99
N LYS A 80 -11.87 13.25 -15.13
CA LYS A 80 -11.81 12.20 -16.16
C LYS A 80 -11.78 10.82 -15.54
N PRO A 81 -12.40 9.82 -16.23
CA PRO A 81 -12.32 8.44 -15.81
C PRO A 81 -10.88 7.90 -15.90
N VAL A 82 -10.65 6.77 -15.23
CA VAL A 82 -9.41 6.02 -15.34
C VAL A 82 -9.10 5.69 -16.82
N ARG A 83 -7.83 5.71 -17.19
CA ARG A 83 -7.38 5.25 -18.51
C ARG A 83 -6.89 3.81 -18.41
N VAL A 84 -7.41 2.98 -19.29
CA VAL A 84 -7.05 1.55 -19.37
C VAL A 84 -6.04 1.38 -20.50
N VAL A 85 -4.82 1.00 -20.16
CA VAL A 85 -3.72 0.79 -21.11
C VAL A 85 -3.42 -0.69 -21.18
N LYS A 86 -3.47 -1.25 -22.39
CA LYS A 86 -3.19 -2.65 -22.69
C LYS A 86 -1.69 -2.97 -22.55
N SER A 87 -1.36 -4.25 -22.54
CA SER A 87 0.04 -4.72 -22.47
C SER A 87 0.92 -4.26 -23.64
N ASP A 88 0.33 -4.02 -24.82
CA ASP A 88 1.01 -3.50 -26.01
C ASP A 88 1.21 -1.96 -25.97
N GLY A 89 0.73 -1.30 -24.91
CA GLY A 89 0.81 0.14 -24.74
C GLY A 89 -0.32 0.94 -25.38
N THR A 90 -1.27 0.30 -26.06
CA THR A 90 -2.45 0.98 -26.58
C THR A 90 -3.45 1.28 -25.47
N THR A 91 -4.19 2.37 -25.63
CA THR A 91 -5.22 2.78 -24.65
C THR A 91 -6.59 2.41 -25.18
N VAL A 92 -7.49 2.01 -24.30
CA VAL A 92 -8.92 1.86 -24.62
C VAL A 92 -9.46 3.24 -24.99
N GLU A 93 -9.93 3.39 -26.24
CA GLU A 93 -10.32 4.71 -26.78
C GLU A 93 -11.67 5.18 -26.24
N ASP A 94 -12.66 4.29 -26.18
CA ASP A 94 -14.01 4.57 -25.69
C ASP A 94 -14.18 3.98 -24.29
N MET A 95 -13.89 4.79 -23.28
CA MET A 95 -14.00 4.38 -21.87
C MET A 95 -15.46 4.21 -21.44
N ASP A 96 -16.38 4.99 -21.97
CA ASP A 96 -17.81 4.88 -21.62
C ASP A 96 -18.36 3.54 -22.10
N ALA A 97 -18.11 3.18 -23.36
CA ALA A 97 -18.49 1.87 -23.90
C ALA A 97 -17.79 0.72 -23.17
N PHE A 98 -16.50 0.88 -22.80
CA PHE A 98 -15.78 -0.11 -22.02
C PHE A 98 -16.42 -0.33 -20.64
N LEU A 99 -16.72 0.74 -19.91
CA LEU A 99 -17.35 0.68 -18.59
C LEU A 99 -18.77 0.10 -18.64
N GLU A 100 -19.53 0.41 -19.70
CA GLU A 100 -20.86 -0.16 -19.91
C GLU A 100 -20.80 -1.68 -20.07
N VAL A 101 -19.79 -2.20 -20.76
CA VAL A 101 -19.63 -3.65 -20.96
C VAL A 101 -19.12 -4.36 -19.71
N ILE A 102 -18.10 -3.80 -19.05
CA ILE A 102 -17.46 -4.50 -17.91
C ILE A 102 -18.31 -4.49 -16.64
N GLN A 103 -19.26 -3.56 -16.47
CA GLN A 103 -20.25 -3.51 -15.39
C GLN A 103 -19.66 -3.83 -14.02
N VAL A 104 -18.68 -3.04 -13.59
CA VAL A 104 -17.86 -3.32 -12.37
C VAL A 104 -18.70 -3.50 -11.10
N SER A 105 -19.92 -2.98 -11.06
CA SER A 105 -20.84 -3.17 -9.93
C SER A 105 -21.36 -4.60 -9.80
N ASP A 106 -21.25 -5.40 -10.87
CA ASP A 106 -21.66 -6.82 -10.88
C ASP A 106 -20.50 -7.76 -10.53
N TRP A 107 -19.30 -7.20 -10.29
CA TRP A 107 -18.13 -7.98 -9.88
C TRP A 107 -18.28 -8.46 -8.45
N THR A 108 -18.07 -9.75 -8.22
CA THR A 108 -18.13 -10.32 -6.89
C THR A 108 -16.73 -10.41 -6.30
N LYS A 109 -16.47 -9.67 -5.22
CA LYS A 109 -15.20 -9.77 -4.49
C LYS A 109 -15.06 -11.14 -3.84
N VAL A 110 -13.87 -11.73 -3.94
CA VAL A 110 -13.52 -13.02 -3.33
C VAL A 110 -12.26 -12.87 -2.49
N ASP A 111 -12.10 -13.75 -1.49
CA ASP A 111 -11.00 -13.64 -0.51
C ASP A 111 -9.63 -13.96 -1.10
N ALA A 112 -9.58 -14.85 -2.10
CA ALA A 112 -8.32 -15.27 -2.71
C ALA A 112 -8.53 -15.74 -4.15
N LEU A 113 -7.48 -15.60 -4.96
CA LEU A 113 -7.41 -16.17 -6.30
C LEU A 113 -7.25 -17.70 -6.19
N PRO A 114 -8.07 -18.51 -6.90
CA PRO A 114 -7.86 -19.96 -6.97
C PRO A 114 -6.47 -20.33 -7.53
N ALA A 115 -5.93 -21.47 -7.09
CA ALA A 115 -4.59 -21.90 -7.48
C ALA A 115 -4.47 -22.29 -8.96
N ASP A 116 -5.56 -22.76 -9.57
CA ASP A 116 -5.57 -23.35 -10.90
C ASP A 116 -6.10 -22.37 -11.97
N VAL A 117 -5.71 -21.09 -11.89
CA VAL A 117 -6.10 -20.08 -12.87
C VAL A 117 -4.97 -19.75 -13.83
N THR A 118 -5.34 -19.41 -15.04
CA THR A 118 -4.41 -19.08 -16.13
C THR A 118 -4.56 -17.62 -16.52
N GLU A 119 -3.49 -16.84 -16.39
CA GLU A 119 -3.46 -15.47 -16.85
C GLU A 119 -3.76 -15.38 -18.36
N SER A 120 -4.64 -14.46 -18.74
CA SER A 120 -5.00 -14.16 -20.12
C SER A 120 -4.33 -12.87 -20.59
N GLY A 121 -4.22 -11.89 -19.74
CA GLY A 121 -3.53 -10.63 -20.04
C GLY A 121 -3.64 -9.59 -18.92
N THR A 122 -2.97 -8.48 -19.13
CA THR A 122 -2.87 -7.40 -18.12
C THR A 122 -3.19 -6.04 -18.71
N PHE A 123 -3.69 -5.16 -17.84
CA PHE A 123 -3.94 -3.76 -18.14
C PHE A 123 -3.30 -2.88 -17.07
N ALA A 124 -2.69 -1.78 -17.49
CA ALA A 124 -2.28 -0.72 -16.58
C ALA A 124 -3.42 0.29 -16.43
N LEU A 125 -3.85 0.52 -15.20
CA LEU A 125 -4.88 1.52 -14.87
C LEU A 125 -4.18 2.81 -14.46
N ARG A 126 -4.47 3.92 -15.18
CA ARG A 126 -3.74 5.16 -15.05
C ARG A 126 -4.68 6.34 -14.85
N GLN A 127 -4.27 7.28 -14.01
CA GLN A 127 -4.96 8.55 -13.77
C GLN A 127 -3.98 9.71 -13.79
N ASN A 128 -4.49 10.91 -14.08
CA ASN A 128 -3.71 12.11 -13.92
C ASN A 128 -3.78 12.60 -12.48
N ALA A 129 -2.66 13.08 -11.97
CA ALA A 129 -2.62 13.78 -10.71
C ALA A 129 -1.98 15.14 -10.89
N THR A 130 -2.64 16.16 -10.35
CA THR A 130 -2.11 17.51 -10.26
C THR A 130 -1.34 17.65 -8.95
N ILE A 131 -0.01 17.72 -9.03
CA ILE A 131 0.83 17.97 -7.85
C ILE A 131 1.16 19.46 -7.82
N LYS A 132 0.82 20.13 -6.71
CA LYS A 132 1.23 21.50 -6.42
C LYS A 132 2.41 21.47 -5.46
N LEU A 133 3.59 21.88 -5.96
CA LEU A 133 4.80 22.10 -5.17
C LEU A 133 5.08 23.60 -5.13
N GLY A 134 4.57 24.28 -4.11
CA GLY A 134 4.61 25.74 -4.04
C GLY A 134 3.78 26.37 -5.17
N GLU A 135 4.42 27.20 -6.01
CA GLU A 135 3.78 27.84 -7.18
C GLU A 135 3.84 26.96 -8.45
N THR A 136 4.56 25.83 -8.40
CA THR A 136 4.70 24.95 -9.56
C THR A 136 3.58 23.93 -9.56
N VAL A 137 2.83 23.86 -10.64
CA VAL A 137 1.81 22.85 -10.90
C VAL A 137 2.40 21.83 -11.88
N SER A 138 2.44 20.57 -11.50
CA SER A 138 2.86 19.47 -12.37
C SER A 138 1.71 18.48 -12.52
N ASN A 139 1.30 18.24 -13.76
CA ASN A 139 0.39 17.16 -14.08
C ASN A 139 1.23 15.92 -14.36
N THR A 140 1.02 14.87 -13.61
CA THR A 140 1.75 13.61 -13.77
C THR A 140 0.76 12.48 -14.00
N ASP A 141 1.08 11.65 -14.98
CA ASP A 141 0.35 10.45 -15.31
C ASP A 141 0.86 9.30 -14.42
N TYR A 142 -0.01 8.79 -13.55
CA TYR A 142 0.33 7.72 -12.61
C TYR A 142 -0.36 6.41 -12.99
N LYS A 143 0.39 5.31 -12.93
CA LYS A 143 -0.18 3.98 -12.84
C LYS A 143 -0.70 3.80 -11.41
N ILE A 144 -2.03 3.74 -11.25
CA ILE A 144 -2.68 3.60 -9.93
C ILE A 144 -2.91 2.15 -9.55
N ALA A 145 -3.12 1.29 -10.56
CA ALA A 145 -3.31 -0.14 -10.35
C ALA A 145 -2.87 -0.94 -11.58
N GLN A 146 -2.69 -2.23 -11.38
CA GLN A 146 -2.60 -3.22 -12.45
C GLN A 146 -3.78 -4.15 -12.36
N MET A 147 -4.47 -4.35 -13.46
CA MET A 147 -5.53 -5.34 -13.61
C MET A 147 -4.97 -6.55 -14.35
N THR A 148 -5.11 -7.74 -13.78
CA THR A 148 -4.79 -9.00 -14.45
C THR A 148 -6.06 -9.80 -14.65
N VAL A 149 -6.29 -10.29 -15.87
CA VAL A 149 -7.46 -11.07 -16.28
C VAL A 149 -7.08 -12.52 -16.39
N TYR A 150 -7.91 -13.43 -15.90
CA TYR A 150 -7.71 -14.87 -15.94
C TYR A 150 -8.80 -15.55 -16.77
N LYS A 151 -8.44 -16.65 -17.43
CA LYS A 151 -9.34 -17.40 -18.33
C LYS A 151 -10.57 -17.95 -17.61
N GLU A 152 -10.45 -18.22 -16.33
CA GLU A 152 -11.46 -18.82 -15.48
C GLU A 152 -12.46 -17.81 -14.92
N GLY A 153 -12.48 -16.56 -15.47
CA GLY A 153 -13.42 -15.52 -15.07
C GLY A 153 -13.04 -14.79 -13.77
N TYR A 154 -11.76 -14.74 -13.45
CA TYR A 154 -11.25 -13.94 -12.34
C TYR A 154 -10.49 -12.73 -12.85
N VAL A 155 -10.50 -11.69 -12.02
CA VAL A 155 -9.73 -10.46 -12.21
C VAL A 155 -9.05 -10.12 -10.90
N THR A 156 -7.76 -9.77 -10.96
CA THR A 156 -7.06 -9.17 -9.82
C THR A 156 -6.77 -7.70 -10.09
N LEU A 157 -6.93 -6.89 -9.06
CA LEU A 157 -6.52 -5.49 -9.05
C LEU A 157 -5.39 -5.33 -8.04
N GLU A 158 -4.17 -5.17 -8.53
CA GLU A 158 -3.00 -4.84 -7.72
C GLU A 158 -2.94 -3.32 -7.56
N ILE A 159 -3.22 -2.84 -6.34
CA ILE A 159 -3.27 -1.42 -6.03
C ILE A 159 -1.86 -0.93 -5.74
N LEU A 160 -1.42 0.10 -6.45
CA LEU A 160 -0.07 0.63 -6.35
C LEU A 160 0.00 1.84 -5.41
N ASP A 161 1.20 2.12 -4.90
CA ASP A 161 1.51 3.20 -3.95
C ASP A 161 0.98 4.60 -4.37
N GLY A 162 0.82 4.83 -5.69
CA GLY A 162 0.28 6.08 -6.22
C GLY A 162 -1.13 6.41 -5.75
N MET A 163 -1.96 5.39 -5.45
CA MET A 163 -3.34 5.59 -4.97
C MET A 163 -3.41 6.02 -3.51
N THR A 164 -2.40 5.75 -2.70
CA THR A 164 -2.39 6.09 -1.26
C THR A 164 -2.48 7.59 -1.01
N LYS A 165 -1.94 8.41 -1.91
CA LYS A 165 -2.01 9.87 -1.81
C LYS A 165 -3.42 10.43 -1.95
N TYR A 166 -4.33 9.67 -2.61
CA TYR A 166 -5.72 10.06 -2.81
C TYR A 166 -6.66 9.58 -1.71
N LEU A 167 -6.22 8.55 -0.95
CA LEU A 167 -7.06 7.89 0.03
C LEU A 167 -6.79 8.32 1.46
N ASP A 168 -5.75 9.17 1.72
CA ASP A 168 -5.22 9.45 3.06
C ASP A 168 -4.92 8.17 3.88
N ILE A 169 -4.76 7.03 3.21
CA ILE A 169 -4.49 5.72 3.81
C ILE A 169 -3.03 5.37 3.55
N LEU A 170 -2.28 5.04 4.61
CA LEU A 170 -0.97 4.44 4.50
C LEU A 170 -1.15 2.98 4.06
N ILE A 171 -0.91 2.67 2.78
CA ILE A 171 -0.81 1.28 2.34
C ILE A 171 0.53 0.72 2.85
N PRO A 172 0.56 -0.46 3.49
CA PRO A 172 1.80 -1.17 3.76
C PRO A 172 2.59 -1.32 2.47
N LYS A 173 3.92 -1.36 2.54
CA LYS A 173 4.83 -1.41 1.37
C LYS A 173 4.61 -2.59 0.42
N GLU A 174 3.76 -3.52 0.77
CA GLU A 174 3.36 -4.65 -0.06
C GLU A 174 2.10 -4.25 -0.84
N ASN A 175 2.14 -4.44 -2.15
CA ASN A 175 1.02 -4.14 -3.04
C ASN A 175 -0.24 -4.86 -2.56
N PHE A 176 -1.32 -4.10 -2.35
CA PHE A 176 -2.59 -4.69 -2.00
C PHE A 176 -3.26 -5.27 -3.25
N VAL A 177 -3.70 -6.52 -3.16
CA VAL A 177 -4.37 -7.21 -4.27
C VAL A 177 -5.82 -7.50 -3.88
N ALA A 178 -6.75 -6.91 -4.63
CA ALA A 178 -8.16 -7.25 -4.57
C ALA A 178 -8.49 -8.27 -5.67
N VAL A 179 -9.27 -9.29 -5.33
CA VAL A 179 -9.63 -10.36 -6.26
C VAL A 179 -11.14 -10.33 -6.48
N TYR A 180 -11.54 -10.49 -7.75
CA TYR A 180 -12.94 -10.49 -8.16
C TYR A 180 -13.23 -11.68 -9.07
N GLN A 181 -14.42 -12.24 -8.91
CA GLN A 181 -15.05 -13.06 -9.92
C GLN A 181 -15.96 -12.16 -10.75
N VAL A 182 -15.84 -12.25 -12.08
CA VAL A 182 -16.62 -11.43 -13.02
C VAL A 182 -17.60 -12.28 -13.82
N PRO A 183 -18.70 -11.70 -14.34
CA PRO A 183 -19.61 -12.40 -15.25
C PRO A 183 -18.88 -12.99 -16.47
N GLU A 184 -19.38 -14.08 -17.03
CA GLU A 184 -18.72 -14.84 -18.11
C GLU A 184 -18.54 -13.98 -19.38
N ASP A 185 -19.53 -13.19 -19.73
CA ASP A 185 -19.49 -12.25 -20.86
C ASP A 185 -18.46 -11.14 -20.66
N VAL A 186 -18.34 -10.62 -19.45
CA VAL A 186 -17.32 -9.64 -19.05
C VAL A 186 -15.93 -10.28 -19.14
N ALA A 187 -15.77 -11.50 -18.64
CA ALA A 187 -14.50 -12.23 -18.71
C ALA A 187 -14.06 -12.43 -20.17
N ALA A 188 -14.96 -12.87 -21.04
CA ALA A 188 -14.70 -13.05 -22.46
C ALA A 188 -14.29 -11.73 -23.14
N TYR A 189 -15.00 -10.65 -22.86
CA TYR A 189 -14.69 -9.33 -23.40
C TYR A 189 -13.30 -8.82 -22.94
N LEU A 190 -13.01 -8.94 -21.65
CA LEU A 190 -11.71 -8.53 -21.13
C LEU A 190 -10.56 -9.35 -21.70
N GLN A 191 -10.75 -10.65 -21.93
CA GLN A 191 -9.76 -11.53 -22.57
C GLN A 191 -9.49 -11.12 -24.01
N ASP A 192 -10.55 -10.82 -24.78
CA ASP A 192 -10.40 -10.33 -26.16
C ASP A 192 -9.72 -8.96 -26.22
N CYS A 193 -10.01 -8.08 -25.24
CA CYS A 193 -9.34 -6.79 -25.16
C CYS A 193 -7.86 -6.90 -24.76
N ALA A 194 -7.46 -7.95 -24.05
CA ALA A 194 -6.09 -8.16 -23.56
C ALA A 194 -5.18 -8.87 -24.56
N ALA A 195 -5.76 -9.55 -25.56
CA ALA A 195 -5.04 -10.27 -26.62
C ALA A 195 -4.45 -9.29 -27.64
#